data_4ce6bff6ab0ee2cafe7f9c8defbe395e
#
_entry.id   4ce6bff6ab0ee2cafe7f9c8defbe395e
#
_cell.length_a   1.000
_cell.length_b   1.000
_cell.length_c   1.000
_cell.angle_alpha   90.00
_cell.angle_beta   90.00
_cell.angle_gamma   90.00
#
_symmetry.space_group_name_H-M   'P 1'
#
loop_
_entity.id
_entity.type
_entity.pdbx_description
1 polymer ?
#
loop_
_entity_poly.entity_id
_entity_poly.type
_entity_poly.pdbx_seq_one_letter_code
_entity_poly.pdbx_strand_id
1 'polypeptide(L)'
;MTPFLTTTGGGSVRGFGRRRPVPSIPIPIAMTIDYLLVAGGGGGGDGNGGSRAGGGGGGGFREFAAQSVSTQTPYTVTVGSGGASYVNGNNSVFATSSAAGGGHGAYYGGGAADGGSGGGGDLYGNAAGVGNTPSTSPSQGYDGGIGGVGGGGGGMGGGGGAGAVGGNSSYGSRGAALGGSGGAGAVSSITGTTYAGGGGGATWTDNNSNNNTAGGGAGGGGTGGVYQLANGTNGSANTGGGGGGGTTSGGSGIVIIKIPDTRTATFSGGVTSSGGSPSGGYKIYSVTATSTTNETVTFS
;
A
#
# COMPACT_ATOMS: atom_id res chain seq x y z
N MET A 1 4.59 -100.36 -16.24
CA MET A 1 3.28 -99.86 -16.76
C MET A 1 3.12 -98.48 -16.17
N THR A 2 3.36 -97.47 -16.96
CA THR A 2 3.19 -96.03 -16.58
C THR A 2 1.85 -95.54 -17.09
N PRO A 3 1.07 -94.85 -16.30
CA PRO A 3 -0.10 -94.14 -16.80
C PRO A 3 0.27 -92.75 -17.29
N PHE A 4 -0.23 -92.40 -18.44
CA PHE A 4 -0.24 -91.09 -19.07
C PHE A 4 -1.03 -90.12 -18.27
N LEU A 5 -0.45 -88.90 -18.01
CA LEU A 5 -1.18 -87.76 -17.49
C LEU A 5 -1.52 -86.84 -18.67
N THR A 6 -2.79 -86.74 -19.03
CA THR A 6 -3.32 -85.79 -20.01
C THR A 6 -3.53 -84.46 -19.38
N THR A 7 -2.80 -83.44 -19.82
CA THR A 7 -3.08 -82.09 -19.48
C THR A 7 -4.09 -81.49 -20.46
N THR A 8 -5.27 -81.19 -19.95
CA THR A 8 -6.25 -80.33 -20.63
C THR A 8 -6.50 -79.10 -19.76
N GLY A 9 -6.38 -77.94 -20.33
CA GLY A 9 -6.89 -76.77 -19.68
C GLY A 9 -6.04 -75.48 -19.97
N GLY A 10 -6.02 -75.09 -21.25
CA GLY A 10 -5.58 -73.77 -21.60
C GLY A 10 -6.54 -72.66 -21.07
N GLY A 11 -6.31 -72.17 -19.90
CA GLY A 11 -7.00 -70.97 -19.40
C GLY A 11 -6.42 -69.77 -20.06
N SER A 12 -7.10 -69.10 -21.01
CA SER A 12 -6.80 -67.88 -21.60
C SER A 12 -6.99 -66.78 -20.53
N VAL A 13 -5.88 -66.24 -19.96
CA VAL A 13 -5.91 -65.06 -19.10
C VAL A 13 -6.08 -63.86 -20.00
N ARG A 14 -7.30 -63.54 -20.39
CA ARG A 14 -7.67 -62.22 -20.95
C ARG A 14 -8.05 -61.30 -19.82
N GLY A 15 -7.06 -60.66 -19.21
CA GLY A 15 -7.23 -59.63 -18.21
C GLY A 15 -6.29 -58.44 -18.47
N PHE A 16 -6.35 -57.90 -19.69
CA PHE A 16 -5.79 -56.55 -19.88
C PHE A 16 -6.74 -55.55 -19.21
N GLY A 17 -6.57 -55.37 -17.90
CA GLY A 17 -7.11 -54.23 -17.21
C GLY A 17 -6.59 -52.96 -17.92
N ARG A 18 -7.47 -52.23 -18.59
CA ARG A 18 -7.16 -50.86 -19.05
C ARG A 18 -6.68 -50.14 -17.84
N ARG A 19 -5.36 -49.85 -17.77
CA ARG A 19 -4.82 -48.89 -16.81
C ARG A 19 -5.59 -47.58 -17.06
N ARG A 20 -6.43 -47.17 -16.10
CA ARG A 20 -6.96 -45.82 -16.09
C ARG A 20 -5.77 -44.91 -16.17
N PRO A 21 -5.75 -43.89 -17.06
CA PRO A 21 -4.71 -42.87 -17.05
C PRO A 21 -4.68 -42.31 -15.63
N VAL A 22 -3.54 -42.45 -14.96
CA VAL A 22 -3.31 -41.73 -13.71
C VAL A 22 -3.27 -40.27 -14.11
N PRO A 23 -4.16 -39.41 -13.58
CA PRO A 23 -4.09 -38.01 -13.87
C PRO A 23 -2.67 -37.55 -13.51
N SER A 24 -1.94 -37.03 -14.50
CA SER A 24 -0.63 -36.42 -14.26
C SER A 24 -0.86 -35.26 -13.34
N ILE A 25 -0.37 -35.32 -12.10
CA ILE A 25 -0.29 -34.17 -11.24
C ILE A 25 0.71 -33.23 -11.92
N PRO A 26 0.30 -32.05 -12.36
CA PRO A 26 1.21 -31.15 -13.03
C PRO A 26 2.34 -30.77 -12.05
N ILE A 27 3.57 -30.86 -12.52
CA ILE A 27 4.75 -30.51 -11.71
C ILE A 27 4.86 -28.97 -11.64
N PRO A 28 4.96 -28.37 -10.46
CA PRO A 28 5.21 -26.93 -10.34
C PRO A 28 6.48 -26.53 -11.09
N ILE A 29 6.38 -25.50 -11.92
CA ILE A 29 7.48 -24.98 -12.71
C ILE A 29 7.90 -23.64 -12.10
N ALA A 30 9.21 -23.48 -11.84
CA ALA A 30 9.74 -22.20 -11.40
C ALA A 30 9.65 -21.16 -12.50
N MET A 31 9.25 -19.93 -12.14
CA MET A 31 9.20 -18.75 -13.00
C MET A 31 9.61 -17.52 -12.23
N THR A 32 10.01 -16.46 -12.92
CA THR A 32 10.32 -15.18 -12.30
C THR A 32 9.21 -14.17 -12.57
N ILE A 33 8.93 -13.34 -11.57
CA ILE A 33 7.96 -12.25 -11.64
C ILE A 33 8.56 -10.98 -11.06
N ASP A 34 8.03 -9.82 -11.47
CA ASP A 34 8.24 -8.57 -10.76
C ASP A 34 6.94 -8.21 -10.03
N TYR A 35 7.03 -7.59 -8.85
CA TYR A 35 5.83 -7.10 -8.17
C TYR A 35 6.09 -5.86 -7.33
N LEU A 36 5.05 -5.06 -7.16
CA LEU A 36 5.02 -3.88 -6.31
C LEU A 36 3.99 -4.08 -5.21
N LEU A 37 4.36 -3.73 -3.99
CA LEU A 37 3.50 -3.59 -2.83
C LEU A 37 3.41 -2.12 -2.45
N VAL A 38 2.20 -1.57 -2.46
CA VAL A 38 1.90 -0.27 -1.86
C VAL A 38 0.88 -0.50 -0.77
N ALA A 39 1.21 -0.17 0.45
CA ALA A 39 0.31 -0.28 1.60
C ALA A 39 -0.71 0.86 1.65
N GLY A 40 -1.70 0.76 2.51
CA GLY A 40 -2.65 1.84 2.75
C GLY A 40 -1.97 3.04 3.38
N GLY A 41 -2.34 4.27 2.98
CA GLY A 41 -1.89 5.51 3.60
C GLY A 41 -2.51 5.73 4.97
N GLY A 42 -1.86 6.46 5.85
CA GLY A 42 -2.40 6.89 7.14
C GLY A 42 -3.48 7.96 7.00
N GLY A 43 -4.42 8.02 7.93
CA GLY A 43 -5.39 9.12 8.02
C GLY A 43 -4.73 10.42 8.47
N GLY A 44 -5.33 11.55 8.10
CA GLY A 44 -4.97 12.83 8.71
C GLY A 44 -5.28 12.82 10.21
N GLY A 45 -4.61 13.66 10.96
CA GLY A 45 -4.92 13.84 12.37
C GLY A 45 -6.36 14.35 12.56
N ASP A 46 -6.96 14.09 13.71
CA ASP A 46 -8.29 14.62 14.07
C ASP A 46 -8.11 15.96 14.81
N GLY A 47 -8.57 17.02 14.18
CA GLY A 47 -8.62 18.33 14.81
C GLY A 47 -10.07 18.64 15.20
N ASN A 48 -10.43 18.65 16.48
CA ASN A 48 -11.75 19.12 16.96
C ASN A 48 -12.14 20.44 16.25
N GLY A 49 -13.08 20.36 15.31
CA GLY A 49 -13.50 21.49 14.50
C GLY A 49 -12.66 21.77 13.25
N GLY A 50 -11.92 20.78 12.77
CA GLY A 50 -11.43 20.71 11.36
C GLY A 50 -10.07 21.22 11.06
N SER A 51 -9.08 21.48 12.01
CA SER A 51 -7.93 22.11 11.45
C SER A 51 -6.67 22.29 12.29
N ARG A 52 -6.41 21.45 13.24
CA ARG A 52 -5.11 21.43 13.92
C ARG A 52 -4.51 20.03 13.81
N ALA A 53 -4.33 19.60 12.59
CA ALA A 53 -4.02 18.21 12.31
C ALA A 53 -2.88 18.06 11.31
N GLY A 54 -1.91 17.23 11.63
CA GLY A 54 -0.85 16.83 10.71
C GLY A 54 -1.40 16.00 9.54
N GLY A 55 -0.71 16.00 8.42
CA GLY A 55 -1.03 15.13 7.30
C GLY A 55 -0.67 13.67 7.59
N GLY A 56 -1.45 12.70 7.11
CA GLY A 56 -1.11 11.28 7.20
C GLY A 56 0.08 10.93 6.29
N GLY A 57 0.90 9.97 6.71
CA GLY A 57 1.98 9.42 5.90
C GLY A 57 1.47 8.55 4.75
N GLY A 58 2.17 8.51 3.63
CA GLY A 58 1.95 7.54 2.57
C GLY A 58 2.20 6.11 3.04
N GLY A 59 1.51 5.13 2.45
CA GLY A 59 1.81 3.71 2.69
C GLY A 59 3.24 3.38 2.23
N GLY A 60 3.81 2.33 2.83
CA GLY A 60 5.10 1.82 2.38
C GLY A 60 5.06 1.39 0.92
N PHE A 61 6.10 1.69 0.19
CA PHE A 61 6.32 1.32 -1.21
C PHE A 61 7.48 0.33 -1.31
N ARG A 62 7.25 -0.88 -1.81
CA ARG A 62 8.28 -1.91 -1.96
C ARG A 62 8.14 -2.59 -3.31
N GLU A 63 9.15 -2.44 -4.14
CA GLU A 63 9.19 -3.06 -5.47
C GLU A 63 10.27 -4.15 -5.50
N PHE A 64 9.92 -5.30 -6.07
CA PHE A 64 10.75 -6.48 -6.13
C PHE A 64 10.85 -6.96 -7.58
N ALA A 65 12.06 -7.10 -8.07
CA ALA A 65 12.34 -7.60 -9.41
C ALA A 65 12.85 -9.04 -9.38
N ALA A 66 12.56 -9.79 -10.43
CA ALA A 66 13.07 -11.14 -10.69
C ALA A 66 12.87 -12.13 -9.52
N GLN A 67 11.71 -12.07 -8.86
CA GLN A 67 11.40 -12.97 -7.75
C GLN A 67 10.97 -14.34 -8.25
N SER A 68 11.55 -15.40 -7.68
CA SER A 68 11.21 -16.77 -8.04
C SER A 68 9.89 -17.20 -7.39
N VAL A 69 8.94 -17.66 -8.20
CA VAL A 69 7.69 -18.29 -7.78
C VAL A 69 7.49 -19.59 -8.54
N SER A 70 6.62 -20.47 -8.03
CA SER A 70 6.27 -21.73 -8.68
C SER A 70 4.84 -21.67 -9.21
N THR A 71 4.61 -22.22 -10.40
CA THR A 71 3.25 -22.43 -10.90
C THR A 71 2.48 -23.36 -9.97
N GLN A 72 1.14 -23.27 -9.96
CA GLN A 72 0.22 -24.12 -9.19
C GLN A 72 0.39 -24.04 -7.66
N THR A 73 1.19 -23.08 -7.18
CA THR A 73 1.33 -22.78 -5.76
C THR A 73 0.49 -21.52 -5.47
N PRO A 74 -0.42 -21.56 -4.48
CA PRO A 74 -1.16 -20.37 -4.06
C PRO A 74 -0.26 -19.44 -3.25
N TYR A 75 -0.21 -18.17 -3.62
CA TYR A 75 0.50 -17.11 -2.89
C TYR A 75 -0.51 -16.15 -2.28
N THR A 76 -0.38 -15.86 -1.00
CA THR A 76 -1.24 -14.89 -0.32
C THR A 76 -1.09 -13.52 -0.96
N VAL A 77 -2.21 -12.83 -1.16
CA VAL A 77 -2.27 -11.43 -1.59
C VAL A 77 -3.23 -10.67 -0.70
N THR A 78 -2.79 -9.52 -0.16
CA THR A 78 -3.61 -8.63 0.65
C THR A 78 -3.35 -7.19 0.23
N VAL A 79 -4.40 -6.43 0.02
CA VAL A 79 -4.32 -4.98 -0.20
C VAL A 79 -4.70 -4.25 1.08
N GLY A 80 -3.78 -3.44 1.61
CA GLY A 80 -4.00 -2.65 2.80
C GLY A 80 -5.02 -1.54 2.56
N SER A 81 -6.04 -1.43 3.40
CA SER A 81 -6.95 -0.28 3.40
C SER A 81 -6.25 0.96 3.94
N GLY A 82 -6.68 2.15 3.49
CA GLY A 82 -6.28 3.40 4.14
C GLY A 82 -6.81 3.48 5.58
N GLY A 83 -6.08 4.16 6.43
CA GLY A 83 -6.50 4.47 7.79
C GLY A 83 -7.61 5.51 7.81
N ALA A 84 -8.60 5.36 8.69
CA ALA A 84 -9.53 6.44 9.02
C ALA A 84 -8.78 7.62 9.65
N SER A 85 -9.46 8.74 9.90
CA SER A 85 -8.87 9.87 10.63
C SER A 85 -8.20 9.38 11.93
N TYR A 86 -6.96 9.79 12.15
CA TYR A 86 -6.13 9.42 13.31
C TYR A 86 -5.89 7.89 13.45
N VAL A 87 -5.90 7.18 12.34
CA VAL A 87 -5.59 5.73 12.29
C VAL A 87 -4.53 5.48 11.24
N ASN A 88 -3.58 4.60 11.55
CA ASN A 88 -2.58 4.14 10.58
C ASN A 88 -3.26 3.37 9.43
N GLY A 89 -2.64 3.40 8.26
CA GLY A 89 -3.00 2.51 7.17
C GLY A 89 -2.69 1.05 7.49
N ASN A 90 -3.30 0.14 6.74
CA ASN A 90 -3.03 -1.30 6.86
C ASN A 90 -1.94 -1.75 5.88
N ASN A 91 -1.27 -2.83 6.25
CA ASN A 91 -0.20 -3.41 5.43
C ASN A 91 -0.76 -4.05 4.14
N SER A 92 0.01 -3.98 3.05
CA SER A 92 -0.17 -4.83 1.88
C SER A 92 0.84 -5.98 1.91
N VAL A 93 0.38 -7.16 1.46
CA VAL A 93 1.17 -8.40 1.50
C VAL A 93 1.13 -9.09 0.15
N PHE A 94 2.25 -9.66 -0.26
CA PHE A 94 2.32 -10.66 -1.32
C PHE A 94 3.31 -11.76 -0.92
N ALA A 95 2.85 -13.00 -0.90
CA ALA A 95 3.62 -14.16 -0.43
C ALA A 95 4.16 -13.92 1.00
N THR A 96 5.47 -13.81 1.16
CA THR A 96 6.16 -13.55 2.43
C THR A 96 6.58 -12.10 2.59
N SER A 97 6.37 -11.26 1.59
CA SER A 97 6.75 -9.84 1.61
C SER A 97 5.60 -8.96 2.06
N SER A 98 5.89 -7.92 2.80
CA SER A 98 4.92 -6.92 3.22
C SER A 98 5.44 -5.50 3.05
N ALA A 99 4.54 -4.56 2.80
CA ALA A 99 4.77 -3.13 2.92
C ALA A 99 3.92 -2.61 4.10
N ALA A 100 4.48 -1.74 4.93
CA ALA A 100 3.81 -1.24 6.12
C ALA A 100 2.85 -0.10 5.80
N GLY A 101 1.71 -0.04 6.48
CA GLY A 101 0.79 1.09 6.37
C GLY A 101 1.44 2.42 6.76
N GLY A 102 0.96 3.53 6.21
CA GLY A 102 1.40 4.87 6.58
C GLY A 102 0.95 5.27 7.99
N GLY A 103 1.75 6.05 8.69
CA GLY A 103 1.43 6.59 10.01
C GLY A 103 0.36 7.67 9.93
N HIS A 104 -0.55 7.75 10.92
CA HIS A 104 -1.52 8.84 11.00
C HIS A 104 -0.85 10.18 11.35
N GLY A 105 -1.43 11.28 10.89
CA GLY A 105 -1.00 12.63 11.28
C GLY A 105 -1.30 12.93 12.75
N ALA A 106 -0.54 13.84 13.32
CA ALA A 106 -0.76 14.33 14.68
C ALA A 106 -2.10 15.05 14.81
N TYR A 107 -2.71 14.99 16.01
CA TYR A 107 -3.83 15.85 16.40
C TYR A 107 -3.38 16.87 17.45
N TYR A 108 -4.24 17.82 17.81
CA TYR A 108 -3.99 18.83 18.82
C TYR A 108 -3.51 18.24 20.15
N GLY A 109 -2.22 18.40 20.45
CA GLY A 109 -1.59 17.89 21.69
C GLY A 109 -1.22 16.39 21.65
N GLY A 110 -1.40 15.69 20.51
CA GLY A 110 -0.98 14.30 20.35
C GLY A 110 0.04 14.13 19.21
N GLY A 111 0.90 13.12 19.38
CA GLY A 111 1.97 12.80 18.41
C GLY A 111 1.43 12.24 17.10
N ALA A 112 2.24 12.34 16.06
CA ALA A 112 2.06 11.59 14.82
C ALA A 112 2.58 10.15 14.99
N ALA A 113 2.08 9.24 14.16
CA ALA A 113 2.51 7.84 14.19
C ALA A 113 3.61 7.55 13.18
N ASP A 114 4.44 6.56 13.54
CA ASP A 114 5.38 5.92 12.64
C ASP A 114 4.65 5.00 11.66
N GLY A 115 5.28 4.70 10.52
CA GLY A 115 4.71 3.81 9.53
C GLY A 115 5.63 3.55 8.34
N GLY A 116 5.07 3.03 7.25
CA GLY A 116 5.77 2.93 5.97
C GLY A 116 6.35 4.30 5.59
N SER A 117 5.52 5.36 5.63
CA SER A 117 5.96 6.74 5.80
C SER A 117 5.32 7.32 7.06
N GLY A 118 6.01 8.22 7.75
CA GLY A 118 5.56 8.80 9.01
C GLY A 118 4.50 9.89 8.85
N GLY A 119 3.63 10.07 9.84
CA GLY A 119 2.66 11.17 9.88
C GLY A 119 3.31 12.52 10.19
N GLY A 120 2.68 13.63 9.78
CA GLY A 120 3.10 14.99 10.08
C GLY A 120 2.83 15.39 11.52
N GLY A 121 3.75 16.18 12.12
CA GLY A 121 3.70 16.63 13.50
C GLY A 121 2.70 17.76 13.77
N ASP A 122 2.44 18.06 15.04
CA ASP A 122 1.53 19.09 15.49
C ASP A 122 2.22 20.44 15.75
N LEU A 123 1.42 21.46 16.09
CA LEU A 123 1.89 22.83 16.36
C LEU A 123 2.61 23.02 17.71
N TYR A 124 2.62 22.05 18.58
CA TYR A 124 3.28 22.13 19.88
C TYR A 124 4.71 21.57 19.88
N GLY A 125 5.24 21.23 18.70
CA GLY A 125 6.57 20.65 18.56
C GLY A 125 6.60 19.17 18.89
N ASN A 126 5.45 18.49 18.94
CA ASN A 126 5.44 17.05 18.97
C ASN A 126 6.07 16.49 17.69
N ALA A 127 6.90 15.49 17.87
CA ALA A 127 7.67 14.91 16.78
C ALA A 127 6.75 14.43 15.65
N ALA A 128 7.18 14.60 14.43
CA ALA A 128 6.63 13.90 13.30
C ALA A 128 6.89 12.39 13.43
N GLY A 129 6.05 11.58 12.82
CA GLY A 129 6.24 10.13 12.76
C GLY A 129 7.46 9.76 11.93
N VAL A 130 8.13 8.70 12.34
CA VAL A 130 9.29 8.12 11.63
C VAL A 130 8.80 7.25 10.47
N GLY A 131 9.39 7.44 9.31
CA GLY A 131 9.17 6.57 8.13
C GLY A 131 10.01 5.30 8.19
N ASN A 132 9.84 4.44 7.19
CA ASN A 132 10.53 3.17 7.09
C ASN A 132 10.44 2.31 8.38
N THR A 133 9.25 2.28 8.97
CA THR A 133 8.96 1.50 10.19
C THR A 133 7.93 0.40 9.87
N PRO A 134 8.28 -0.89 10.05
CA PRO A 134 9.61 -1.41 10.40
C PRO A 134 10.66 -1.13 9.32
N SER A 135 11.92 -1.04 9.71
CA SER A 135 13.03 -0.73 8.79
C SER A 135 13.18 -1.78 7.70
N THR A 136 13.30 -1.33 6.46
CA THR A 136 13.55 -2.15 5.27
C THR A 136 14.71 -1.59 4.44
N SER A 137 15.30 -2.45 3.62
CA SER A 137 16.27 -2.02 2.60
C SER A 137 15.85 -2.60 1.24
N PRO A 138 15.62 -1.74 0.22
CA PRO A 138 15.56 -0.28 0.27
C PRO A 138 14.48 0.25 1.24
N SER A 139 14.59 1.54 1.64
CA SER A 139 13.58 2.20 2.46
C SER A 139 12.21 2.15 1.78
N GLN A 140 11.15 1.87 2.55
CA GLN A 140 9.78 1.87 2.06
C GLN A 140 9.07 3.22 2.18
N GLY A 141 9.69 4.23 2.81
CA GLY A 141 9.15 5.58 2.97
C GLY A 141 9.99 6.45 3.88
N TYR A 142 9.56 7.70 4.07
CA TYR A 142 10.30 8.74 4.78
C TYR A 142 9.47 9.37 5.91
N ASP A 143 10.14 10.11 6.75
CA ASP A 143 9.57 10.77 7.93
C ASP A 143 8.56 11.83 7.52
N GLY A 144 7.64 12.13 8.44
CA GLY A 144 6.79 13.31 8.34
C GLY A 144 7.57 14.61 8.62
N GLY A 145 6.97 15.75 8.23
CA GLY A 145 7.42 17.08 8.56
C GLY A 145 6.99 17.49 9.96
N ILE A 146 7.76 18.36 10.61
CA ILE A 146 7.43 18.92 11.93
C ILE A 146 6.41 20.07 11.80
N GLY A 147 5.57 20.19 12.82
CA GLY A 147 4.71 21.38 12.97
C GLY A 147 5.46 22.58 13.53
N GLY A 148 4.92 23.77 13.35
CA GLY A 148 5.50 25.02 13.85
C GLY A 148 5.30 25.16 15.36
N VAL A 149 6.37 25.48 16.09
CA VAL A 149 6.34 25.82 17.50
C VAL A 149 6.07 27.33 17.69
N GLY A 150 4.96 27.71 18.33
CA GLY A 150 4.72 29.11 18.68
C GLY A 150 3.28 29.37 19.15
N GLY A 151 3.15 30.10 20.26
CA GLY A 151 1.93 30.35 21.02
C GLY A 151 0.86 31.22 20.33
N GLY A 152 0.78 31.32 19.03
CA GLY A 152 -0.14 32.25 18.38
C GLY A 152 -0.56 31.89 16.95
N GLY A 153 -0.31 30.70 16.45
CA GLY A 153 -0.70 30.30 15.10
C GLY A 153 0.42 29.60 14.34
N GLY A 154 0.50 28.29 14.45
CA GLY A 154 1.43 27.44 13.70
C GLY A 154 0.71 26.54 12.73
N GLY A 155 1.26 26.32 11.54
CA GLY A 155 0.82 25.25 10.65
C GLY A 155 1.24 23.91 11.19
N MET A 156 0.62 22.85 10.69
CA MET A 156 0.92 21.46 10.98
C MET A 156 1.87 20.86 9.94
N GLY A 157 2.65 19.87 10.33
CA GLY A 157 3.56 19.17 9.44
C GLY A 157 2.82 18.37 8.38
N GLY A 158 3.39 18.23 7.19
CA GLY A 158 2.93 17.29 6.17
C GLY A 158 3.39 15.88 6.48
N GLY A 159 2.61 14.87 6.08
CA GLY A 159 3.01 13.46 6.15
C GLY A 159 4.15 13.13 5.19
N GLY A 160 5.02 12.18 5.54
CA GLY A 160 6.06 11.66 4.66
C GLY A 160 5.48 10.91 3.48
N GLY A 161 6.17 10.85 2.37
CA GLY A 161 5.88 10.02 1.22
C GLY A 161 6.92 8.92 1.03
N ALA A 162 6.68 8.01 0.09
CA ALA A 162 7.62 6.94 -0.20
C ALA A 162 8.88 7.43 -0.92
N GLY A 163 8.89 8.62 -1.49
CA GLY A 163 10.00 9.20 -2.23
C GLY A 163 10.65 10.40 -1.54
N ALA A 164 9.99 11.04 -0.55
CA ALA A 164 10.51 12.21 0.12
C ALA A 164 9.90 12.41 1.51
N VAL A 165 10.63 13.11 2.38
CA VAL A 165 10.14 13.56 3.68
C VAL A 165 8.97 14.55 3.51
N GLY A 166 8.09 14.58 4.50
CA GLY A 166 7.05 15.60 4.59
C GLY A 166 7.61 16.98 4.83
N GLY A 167 6.94 18.01 4.29
CA GLY A 167 7.31 19.41 4.50
C GLY A 167 7.06 19.85 5.94
N ASN A 168 8.01 20.61 6.50
CA ASN A 168 7.76 21.31 7.74
C ASN A 168 6.75 22.43 7.52
N SER A 169 5.95 22.73 8.54
CA SER A 169 5.11 23.92 8.48
C SER A 169 5.97 25.20 8.54
N SER A 170 5.46 26.28 7.98
CA SER A 170 6.04 27.59 8.16
C SER A 170 5.43 28.29 9.36
N TYR A 171 6.25 28.98 10.15
CA TYR A 171 5.80 29.88 11.19
C TYR A 171 5.56 31.26 10.56
N GLY A 172 4.37 31.80 10.72
CA GLY A 172 4.05 33.15 10.27
C GLY A 172 3.64 34.03 11.47
N SER A 173 4.11 35.27 11.52
CA SER A 173 3.59 36.25 12.47
C SER A 173 2.13 36.56 12.09
N ARG A 174 1.19 36.36 13.03
CA ARG A 174 -0.24 36.71 12.95
C ARG A 174 -0.90 36.45 11.59
N GLY A 175 -1.43 35.27 11.40
CA GLY A 175 -2.38 34.97 10.33
C GLY A 175 -1.85 34.35 9.03
N ALA A 176 -0.59 33.92 8.97
CA ALA A 176 0.01 33.39 7.73
C ALA A 176 0.79 32.08 7.90
N ALA A 177 0.49 31.28 8.92
CA ALA A 177 1.17 30.01 9.10
C ALA A 177 0.61 28.97 8.10
N LEU A 178 1.45 28.52 7.18
CA LEU A 178 1.10 27.48 6.24
C LEU A 178 1.42 26.09 6.80
N GLY A 179 0.54 25.14 6.57
CA GLY A 179 0.82 23.72 6.78
C GLY A 179 1.98 23.25 5.89
N GLY A 180 2.71 22.24 6.34
CA GLY A 180 3.74 21.59 5.53
C GLY A 180 3.12 20.79 4.40
N SER A 181 3.70 20.79 3.20
CA SER A 181 3.25 19.95 2.10
C SER A 181 3.52 18.46 2.36
N GLY A 182 2.72 17.58 1.83
CA GLY A 182 2.99 16.15 1.86
C GLY A 182 4.25 15.79 1.07
N GLY A 183 5.01 14.80 1.57
CA GLY A 183 6.18 14.26 0.88
C GLY A 183 5.77 13.54 -0.42
N ALA A 184 6.57 13.67 -1.46
CA ALA A 184 6.31 12.99 -2.73
C ALA A 184 6.38 11.46 -2.58
N GLY A 185 5.55 10.75 -3.32
CA GLY A 185 5.62 9.29 -3.46
C GLY A 185 6.78 8.83 -4.35
N ALA A 186 6.90 7.50 -4.49
CA ALA A 186 7.90 6.86 -5.33
C ALA A 186 7.28 6.42 -6.68
N VAL A 187 8.10 6.46 -7.73
CA VAL A 187 7.69 6.03 -9.07
C VAL A 187 7.96 4.54 -9.23
N SER A 188 6.97 3.76 -9.64
CA SER A 188 7.14 2.34 -9.96
C SER A 188 7.83 2.15 -11.30
N SER A 189 8.85 1.29 -11.33
CA SER A 189 9.50 0.88 -12.59
C SER A 189 8.61 -0.04 -13.42
N ILE A 190 7.61 -0.69 -12.82
CA ILE A 190 6.68 -1.60 -13.49
C ILE A 190 5.63 -0.81 -14.29
N THR A 191 5.10 0.30 -13.72
CA THR A 191 3.96 1.03 -14.30
C THR A 191 4.28 2.46 -14.75
N GLY A 192 5.41 3.03 -14.30
CA GLY A 192 5.71 4.45 -14.49
C GLY A 192 4.86 5.42 -13.66
N THR A 193 3.96 4.88 -12.81
CA THR A 193 3.05 5.68 -11.97
C THR A 193 3.68 5.95 -10.60
N THR A 194 3.40 7.13 -10.04
CA THR A 194 3.82 7.51 -8.69
C THR A 194 2.79 7.05 -7.66
N TYR A 195 3.24 6.46 -6.55
CA TYR A 195 2.41 5.93 -5.45
C TYR A 195 2.91 6.43 -4.10
N ALA A 196 2.06 6.34 -3.08
CA ALA A 196 2.39 6.55 -1.69
C ALA A 196 2.89 7.97 -1.36
N GLY A 197 2.21 9.00 -1.89
CA GLY A 197 2.44 10.40 -1.48
C GLY A 197 1.84 10.68 -0.11
N GLY A 198 2.48 11.52 0.70
CA GLY A 198 1.99 11.95 2.01
C GLY A 198 0.89 13.00 1.91
N GLY A 199 0.05 13.16 2.94
CA GLY A 199 -0.95 14.22 3.05
C GLY A 199 -0.34 15.55 3.45
N GLY A 200 -0.90 16.69 3.00
CA GLY A 200 -0.54 18.02 3.47
C GLY A 200 -1.00 18.28 4.91
N GLY A 201 -0.25 19.00 5.70
CA GLY A 201 -0.64 19.45 7.03
C GLY A 201 -1.69 20.56 7.00
N ALA A 202 -2.50 20.70 8.06
CA ALA A 202 -3.47 21.77 8.15
C ALA A 202 -2.81 23.15 8.32
N THR A 203 -3.43 24.17 7.74
CA THR A 203 -3.05 25.58 7.86
C THR A 203 -3.89 26.24 8.96
N TRP A 204 -3.27 27.04 9.82
CA TRP A 204 -3.98 27.83 10.81
C TRP A 204 -3.93 29.32 10.51
N THR A 205 -5.08 30.00 10.53
CA THR A 205 -5.18 31.44 10.28
C THR A 205 -6.09 32.10 11.34
N ASP A 206 -5.65 33.26 11.87
CA ASP A 206 -6.42 34.00 12.89
C ASP A 206 -7.59 34.80 12.29
N ASN A 207 -7.57 35.12 11.02
CA ASN A 207 -8.44 36.16 10.44
C ASN A 207 -9.05 35.81 9.08
N ASN A 208 -9.27 34.56 8.74
CA ASN A 208 -9.97 34.20 7.47
C ASN A 208 -9.29 34.76 6.17
N SER A 209 -8.03 35.23 6.28
CA SER A 209 -7.39 35.98 5.20
C SER A 209 -6.52 35.14 4.26
N ASN A 210 -6.19 33.89 4.61
CA ASN A 210 -5.37 33.01 3.78
C ASN A 210 -6.03 31.65 3.65
N ASN A 211 -6.69 31.39 2.53
CA ASN A 211 -7.24 30.09 2.16
C ASN A 211 -6.18 29.15 1.56
N ASN A 212 -4.89 29.34 1.88
CA ASN A 212 -3.84 28.51 1.33
C ASN A 212 -3.81 27.15 2.03
N THR A 213 -4.15 26.10 1.32
CA THR A 213 -4.01 24.72 1.77
C THR A 213 -2.62 24.20 1.48
N ALA A 214 -2.06 23.40 2.38
CA ALA A 214 -0.86 22.65 2.08
C ALA A 214 -1.18 21.53 1.08
N GLY A 215 -0.44 21.44 0.00
CA GLY A 215 -0.62 20.42 -1.03
C GLY A 215 -0.29 19.02 -0.51
N GLY A 216 -1.02 18.00 -0.96
CA GLY A 216 -0.63 16.61 -0.80
C GLY A 216 0.55 16.27 -1.73
N GLY A 217 1.35 15.29 -1.33
CA GLY A 217 2.44 14.75 -2.14
C GLY A 217 1.96 14.05 -3.40
N ALA A 218 2.73 14.14 -4.49
CA ALA A 218 2.47 13.36 -5.69
C ALA A 218 2.39 11.86 -5.34
N GLY A 219 1.49 11.12 -5.99
CA GLY A 219 1.21 9.73 -5.66
C GLY A 219 0.01 9.56 -4.72
N GLY A 220 -0.94 10.51 -4.78
CA GLY A 220 -2.26 10.38 -4.18
C GLY A 220 -2.43 10.99 -2.80
N GLY A 221 -1.50 11.79 -2.32
CA GLY A 221 -1.64 12.49 -1.04
C GLY A 221 -2.79 13.50 -1.05
N GLY A 222 -3.58 13.56 0.03
CA GLY A 222 -4.66 14.53 0.22
C GLY A 222 -4.13 15.92 0.60
N THR A 223 -4.85 16.99 0.25
CA THR A 223 -4.52 18.37 0.66
C THR A 223 -4.90 18.61 2.11
N GLY A 224 -4.10 19.41 2.82
CA GLY A 224 -4.39 19.84 4.18
C GLY A 224 -5.61 20.75 4.27
N GLY A 225 -6.28 20.75 5.42
CA GLY A 225 -7.39 21.64 5.73
C GLY A 225 -6.94 23.04 6.13
N VAL A 226 -7.93 23.93 6.32
CA VAL A 226 -7.74 25.29 6.82
C VAL A 226 -8.58 25.48 8.06
N TYR A 227 -8.00 25.98 9.14
CA TYR A 227 -8.67 26.14 10.43
C TYR A 227 -10.03 26.83 10.29
N GLN A 228 -11.10 26.20 10.86
CA GLN A 228 -12.51 26.66 10.86
C GLN A 228 -13.13 26.92 9.48
N LEU A 229 -12.41 26.67 8.38
CA LEU A 229 -12.90 26.99 7.03
C LEU A 229 -13.16 25.74 6.19
N ALA A 230 -12.20 24.81 6.14
CA ALA A 230 -12.31 23.64 5.27
C ALA A 230 -11.53 22.45 5.85
N ASN A 231 -12.13 21.27 5.80
CA ASN A 231 -11.42 20.03 6.03
C ASN A 231 -10.41 19.77 4.90
N GLY A 232 -9.36 19.01 5.20
CA GLY A 232 -8.50 18.46 4.18
C GLY A 232 -9.25 17.49 3.26
N THR A 233 -8.54 16.89 2.32
CA THR A 233 -9.07 15.84 1.43
C THR A 233 -8.49 14.47 1.79
N ASN A 234 -9.24 13.42 1.51
CA ASN A 234 -8.77 12.06 1.65
C ASN A 234 -7.61 11.76 0.69
N GLY A 235 -6.78 10.82 1.09
CA GLY A 235 -5.83 10.21 0.16
C GLY A 235 -6.56 9.45 -0.96
N SER A 236 -5.98 9.44 -2.15
CA SER A 236 -6.56 8.77 -3.32
C SER A 236 -6.55 7.25 -3.14
N ALA A 237 -7.65 6.59 -3.46
CA ALA A 237 -7.77 5.14 -3.43
C ALA A 237 -6.78 4.48 -4.42
N ASN A 238 -6.30 3.29 -4.09
CA ASN A 238 -5.38 2.46 -4.89
C ASN A 238 -4.02 3.13 -5.18
N THR A 239 -3.64 4.11 -4.34
CA THR A 239 -2.34 4.78 -4.44
C THR A 239 -1.51 4.66 -3.16
N GLY A 240 -2.12 4.31 -2.02
CA GLY A 240 -1.48 4.40 -0.72
C GLY A 240 -1.24 5.82 -0.23
N GLY A 241 -1.93 6.82 -0.80
CA GLY A 241 -1.77 8.22 -0.42
C GLY A 241 -2.24 8.51 0.99
N GLY A 242 -1.52 9.32 1.76
CA GLY A 242 -1.90 9.79 3.09
C GLY A 242 -3.06 10.79 3.03
N GLY A 243 -3.93 10.84 4.04
CA GLY A 243 -4.99 11.84 4.19
C GLY A 243 -4.41 13.20 4.55
N GLY A 244 -4.98 14.31 4.05
CA GLY A 244 -4.61 15.65 4.46
C GLY A 244 -5.00 15.95 5.90
N GLY A 245 -4.35 16.92 6.54
CA GLY A 245 -4.67 17.33 7.92
C GLY A 245 -6.13 17.79 8.05
N GLY A 246 -6.83 17.25 9.03
CA GLY A 246 -8.28 17.34 9.24
C GLY A 246 -8.88 15.94 9.39
N THR A 247 -10.20 15.84 9.53
CA THR A 247 -10.90 14.56 9.64
C THR A 247 -10.92 13.84 8.30
N THR A 248 -9.79 13.28 7.88
CA THR A 248 -9.62 12.66 6.56
C THR A 248 -9.06 11.25 6.65
N SER A 249 -9.37 10.42 5.68
CA SER A 249 -8.86 9.07 5.58
C SER A 249 -7.69 8.98 4.60
N GLY A 250 -6.75 8.07 4.83
CA GLY A 250 -5.79 7.67 3.81
C GLY A 250 -6.44 6.87 2.68
N GLY A 251 -5.77 6.79 1.55
CA GLY A 251 -6.17 5.97 0.41
C GLY A 251 -5.74 4.51 0.59
N SER A 252 -6.50 3.58 0.03
CA SER A 252 -6.09 2.17 -0.03
C SER A 252 -4.80 1.99 -0.82
N GLY A 253 -4.04 0.97 -0.48
CA GLY A 253 -2.88 0.52 -1.25
C GLY A 253 -3.25 -0.19 -2.55
N ILE A 254 -2.25 -0.80 -3.17
CA ILE A 254 -2.37 -1.60 -4.38
C ILE A 254 -1.27 -2.66 -4.41
N VAL A 255 -1.56 -3.83 -4.99
CA VAL A 255 -0.53 -4.82 -5.34
C VAL A 255 -0.49 -4.97 -6.86
N ILE A 256 0.70 -4.81 -7.44
CA ILE A 256 0.91 -4.95 -8.89
C ILE A 256 1.81 -6.15 -9.12
N ILE A 257 1.41 -7.03 -10.06
CA ILE A 257 2.14 -8.25 -10.39
C ILE A 257 2.39 -8.27 -11.90
N LYS A 258 3.67 -8.35 -12.29
CA LYS A 258 4.10 -8.46 -13.68
C LYS A 258 4.68 -9.84 -13.92
N ILE A 259 4.10 -10.57 -14.86
CA ILE A 259 4.51 -11.94 -15.23
C ILE A 259 4.81 -12.06 -16.72
N PRO A 260 5.55 -13.06 -17.19
CA PRO A 260 5.69 -13.35 -18.61
C PRO A 260 4.31 -13.56 -19.28
N ASP A 261 4.13 -13.10 -20.50
CA ASP A 261 2.85 -13.17 -21.23
C ASP A 261 2.40 -14.60 -21.56
N THR A 262 3.35 -15.55 -21.56
CA THR A 262 3.08 -16.99 -21.72
C THR A 262 2.43 -17.63 -20.47
N ARG A 263 2.30 -16.89 -19.39
CA ARG A 263 1.74 -17.32 -18.12
C ARG A 263 0.43 -16.60 -17.80
N THR A 264 -0.33 -17.19 -16.84
CA THR A 264 -1.60 -16.62 -16.40
C THR A 264 -1.65 -16.58 -14.87
N ALA A 265 -2.19 -15.50 -14.30
CA ALA A 265 -2.52 -15.40 -12.88
C ALA A 265 -4.01 -15.63 -12.68
N THR A 266 -4.37 -16.52 -11.75
CA THR A 266 -5.74 -16.80 -11.33
C THR A 266 -5.88 -16.39 -9.87
N PHE A 267 -6.85 -15.52 -9.59
CA PHE A 267 -7.11 -14.99 -8.26
C PHE A 267 -8.28 -15.70 -7.59
N SER A 268 -8.25 -15.79 -6.26
CA SER A 268 -9.40 -16.25 -5.47
C SER A 268 -10.58 -15.28 -5.58
N GLY A 269 -11.79 -15.74 -5.24
CA GLY A 269 -13.04 -15.01 -5.50
C GLY A 269 -13.21 -13.69 -4.73
N GLY A 270 -12.42 -13.46 -3.67
CA GLY A 270 -12.45 -12.22 -2.90
C GLY A 270 -11.47 -11.14 -3.37
N VAL A 271 -10.76 -11.36 -4.48
CA VAL A 271 -9.81 -10.41 -5.06
C VAL A 271 -10.47 -9.57 -6.15
N THR A 272 -10.34 -8.26 -6.03
CA THR A 272 -10.67 -7.34 -7.12
C THR A 272 -9.38 -7.01 -7.89
N SER A 273 -9.32 -7.43 -9.14
CA SER A 273 -8.15 -7.20 -9.99
C SER A 273 -8.53 -6.75 -11.40
N SER A 274 -7.58 -6.13 -12.08
CA SER A 274 -7.68 -5.73 -13.49
C SER A 274 -6.36 -5.97 -14.21
N GLY A 275 -6.36 -5.87 -15.54
CA GLY A 275 -5.16 -6.06 -16.37
C GLY A 275 -5.09 -7.47 -16.96
N GLY A 276 -3.87 -7.97 -17.19
CA GLY A 276 -3.61 -9.29 -17.76
C GLY A 276 -3.61 -9.36 -19.28
N SER A 277 -3.74 -8.24 -19.98
CA SER A 277 -3.52 -8.18 -21.42
C SER A 277 -2.03 -8.20 -21.73
N PRO A 278 -1.57 -9.02 -22.69
CA PRO A 278 -0.17 -9.08 -23.10
C PRO A 278 0.32 -7.75 -23.68
N SER A 279 1.48 -7.29 -23.23
CA SER A 279 2.18 -6.13 -23.79
C SER A 279 3.68 -6.25 -23.54
N GLY A 280 4.50 -6.10 -24.58
CA GLY A 280 5.95 -6.13 -24.45
C GLY A 280 6.53 -7.42 -23.89
N GLY A 281 5.87 -8.58 -24.09
CA GLY A 281 6.29 -9.89 -23.55
C GLY A 281 5.84 -10.17 -22.10
N TYR A 282 5.00 -9.28 -21.53
CA TYR A 282 4.52 -9.41 -20.15
C TYR A 282 3.02 -9.15 -20.05
N LYS A 283 2.43 -9.63 -18.95
CA LYS A 283 1.11 -9.27 -18.45
C LYS A 283 1.26 -8.58 -17.10
N ILE A 284 0.57 -7.46 -16.91
CA ILE A 284 0.55 -6.72 -15.66
C ILE A 284 -0.86 -6.81 -15.08
N TYR A 285 -0.96 -7.24 -13.83
CA TYR A 285 -2.19 -7.31 -13.06
C TYR A 285 -2.13 -6.29 -11.91
N SER A 286 -3.21 -5.55 -11.72
CA SER A 286 -3.40 -4.61 -10.62
C SER A 286 -4.45 -5.17 -9.68
N VAL A 287 -4.08 -5.51 -8.45
CA VAL A 287 -5.00 -5.94 -7.38
C VAL A 287 -5.32 -4.73 -6.52
N THR A 288 -6.57 -4.31 -6.52
CA THR A 288 -7.04 -3.07 -5.87
C THR A 288 -7.80 -3.31 -4.58
N ALA A 289 -8.30 -4.52 -4.35
CA ALA A 289 -8.94 -4.89 -3.09
C ALA A 289 -8.87 -6.39 -2.85
N THR A 290 -8.92 -6.76 -1.57
CA THR A 290 -9.08 -8.14 -1.10
C THR A 290 -10.14 -8.15 -0.01
N SER A 291 -11.06 -9.15 -0.05
CA SER A 291 -12.15 -9.26 0.93
C SER A 291 -11.67 -9.74 2.29
N THR A 292 -10.58 -10.52 2.30
CA THR A 292 -9.93 -11.05 3.51
C THR A 292 -8.40 -10.98 3.37
N THR A 293 -7.69 -11.30 4.46
CA THR A 293 -6.23 -11.42 4.47
C THR A 293 -5.71 -12.76 3.92
N ASN A 294 -6.62 -13.68 3.58
CA ASN A 294 -6.29 -15.04 3.10
C ASN A 294 -6.55 -15.23 1.61
N GLU A 295 -6.78 -14.14 0.88
CA GLU A 295 -6.92 -14.19 -0.57
C GLU A 295 -5.62 -14.62 -1.23
N THR A 296 -5.74 -15.29 -2.38
CA THR A 296 -4.58 -15.88 -3.06
C THR A 296 -4.55 -15.60 -4.54
N VAL A 297 -3.35 -15.68 -5.11
CA VAL A 297 -3.10 -15.78 -6.55
C VAL A 297 -2.29 -17.05 -6.84
N THR A 298 -2.63 -17.72 -7.91
CA THR A 298 -1.93 -18.91 -8.42
C THR A 298 -1.52 -18.68 -9.87
N PHE A 299 -0.32 -19.10 -10.22
CA PHE A 299 0.23 -18.94 -11.58
C PHE A 299 0.16 -20.28 -12.34
N SER A 300 -0.09 -20.21 -13.66
CA SER A 300 -0.13 -21.36 -14.55
C SER A 300 0.62 -21.11 -15.87
#